data_ab68cb367d136f00de1b5cd6692a291a
#
_entry.id   ab68cb367d136f00de1b5cd6692a291a
#
_cell.length_a   1.000
_cell.length_b   1.000
_cell.length_c   1.000
_cell.angle_alpha   90.00
_cell.angle_beta   90.00
_cell.angle_gamma   90.00
#
_symmetry.space_group_name_H-M   'P 1'
#
loop_
_entity.id
_entity.type
_entity.pdbx_description
1 polymer ?
#
loop_
_entity_poly.entity_id
_entity_poly.type
_entity_poly.pdbx_seq_one_letter_code
_entity_poly.pdbx_strand_id
1 'polypeptide(L)'
;MMALAAHTKYNFHANDHTPQNPNNMERTTPDVKYLKLLSQSFPSIAEASTEIINLQAILNLPKGTEHFLADVHGEHEAFRHVLKNASGNIRRKVNDLFGNTLRESEQRELCTLIYYPDEKLELVKASEPDINDWYHITIHYLVSICRLVSSKYTRSKVRKSLPADFSYIIQELLHERTDDVNKTAYVNGIIDSIISTGRADDFIIAICNVIQRLSIDQLHILGDIYD
;
A
#
# COMPACT_ATOMS: atom_id res chain seq x y z
N MET A 1 -7.56 -4.50 -29.63
CA MET A 1 -7.64 -3.23 -30.37
C MET A 1 -8.89 -2.50 -29.94
N MET A 2 -8.79 -1.25 -29.53
CA MET A 2 -9.77 -0.32 -28.96
C MET A 2 -9.94 -0.37 -27.44
N ALA A 3 -9.17 0.51 -26.78
CA ALA A 3 -9.43 0.98 -25.43
C ALA A 3 -10.54 2.03 -25.50
N LEU A 4 -11.66 1.82 -24.80
CA LEU A 4 -12.67 2.84 -24.61
C LEU A 4 -12.48 3.43 -23.22
N ALA A 5 -11.88 4.62 -23.14
CA ALA A 5 -11.83 5.42 -21.94
C ALA A 5 -13.18 6.12 -21.77
N ALA A 6 -14.00 5.66 -20.84
CA ALA A 6 -15.23 6.35 -20.46
C ALA A 6 -14.93 7.36 -19.35
N HIS A 7 -14.78 8.63 -19.73
CA HIS A 7 -14.85 9.75 -18.80
C HIS A 7 -16.31 9.99 -18.42
N THR A 8 -16.75 9.50 -17.29
CA THR A 8 -18.03 9.90 -16.70
C THR A 8 -17.79 10.98 -15.64
N LYS A 9 -18.06 12.22 -16.02
CA LYS A 9 -18.16 13.35 -15.08
C LYS A 9 -19.48 13.18 -14.31
N TYR A 10 -19.41 12.79 -13.06
CA TYR A 10 -20.56 12.92 -12.16
C TYR A 10 -20.58 14.33 -11.57
N ASN A 11 -21.58 15.12 -11.98
CA ASN A 11 -21.95 16.33 -11.28
C ASN A 11 -22.65 15.95 -9.98
N PHE A 12 -21.97 16.08 -8.87
CA PHE A 12 -22.62 16.06 -7.56
C PHE A 12 -23.37 17.37 -7.35
N HIS A 13 -24.69 17.33 -7.39
CA HIS A 13 -25.49 18.39 -6.82
C HIS A 13 -25.24 18.42 -5.31
N ALA A 14 -24.73 19.55 -4.83
CA ALA A 14 -24.63 19.84 -3.42
C ALA A 14 -26.06 19.89 -2.84
N ASN A 15 -26.47 18.81 -2.16
CA ASN A 15 -27.60 18.88 -1.26
C ASN A 15 -27.19 19.64 -0.01
N ASP A 16 -27.88 20.73 0.18
CA ASP A 16 -27.81 21.64 1.34
C ASP A 16 -28.20 20.86 2.60
N HIS A 17 -27.22 20.26 3.26
CA HIS A 17 -27.40 19.69 4.60
C HIS A 17 -26.98 20.73 5.61
N THR A 18 -27.95 21.54 6.05
CA THR A 18 -27.87 22.23 7.33
C THR A 18 -27.37 21.27 8.41
N PRO A 19 -26.37 21.65 9.22
CA PRO A 19 -25.87 20.79 10.27
C PRO A 19 -26.97 20.53 11.31
N GLN A 20 -27.47 19.32 11.34
CA GLN A 20 -28.34 18.86 12.40
C GLN A 20 -27.56 18.91 13.71
N ASN A 21 -28.16 19.56 14.69
CA ASN A 21 -27.65 19.71 16.04
C ASN A 21 -27.26 18.32 16.63
N PRO A 22 -26.01 18.07 17.02
CA PRO A 22 -25.57 16.75 17.50
C PRO A 22 -26.22 16.29 18.80
N ASN A 23 -27.09 17.11 19.41
CA ASN A 23 -27.76 16.81 20.67
C ASN A 23 -29.11 16.07 20.55
N ASN A 24 -29.56 15.73 19.35
CA ASN A 24 -30.81 14.95 19.14
C ASN A 24 -30.55 13.51 18.70
N MET A 25 -29.50 12.88 19.20
CA MET A 25 -29.41 11.42 19.15
C MET A 25 -30.44 10.88 20.14
N GLU A 26 -31.56 10.34 19.64
CA GLU A 26 -32.45 9.50 20.44
C GLU A 26 -31.57 8.46 21.15
N ARG A 27 -31.50 8.54 22.48
CA ARG A 27 -30.84 7.54 23.32
C ARG A 27 -31.68 6.28 23.25
N THR A 28 -31.52 5.48 22.19
CA THR A 28 -31.99 4.11 22.17
C THR A 28 -31.33 3.41 23.34
N THR A 29 -32.17 2.90 24.27
CA THR A 29 -31.68 2.10 25.41
C THR A 29 -30.81 0.96 24.85
N PRO A 30 -29.53 0.87 25.23
CA PRO A 30 -28.63 -0.13 24.65
C PRO A 30 -29.19 -1.52 24.96
N ASP A 31 -29.21 -2.41 23.94
CA ASP A 31 -29.60 -3.80 24.14
C ASP A 31 -28.61 -4.47 25.12
N VAL A 32 -29.11 -4.87 26.28
CA VAL A 32 -28.30 -5.50 27.34
C VAL A 32 -27.62 -6.77 26.84
N LYS A 33 -28.22 -7.52 25.90
CA LYS A 33 -27.61 -8.70 25.31
C LYS A 33 -26.38 -8.32 24.47
N TYR A 34 -26.50 -7.25 23.70
CA TYR A 34 -25.38 -6.71 22.93
C TYR A 34 -24.24 -6.22 23.83
N LEU A 35 -24.54 -5.49 24.89
CA LEU A 35 -23.54 -5.04 25.86
C LEU A 35 -22.85 -6.21 26.57
N LYS A 36 -23.57 -7.30 26.87
CA LYS A 36 -22.97 -8.53 27.42
C LYS A 36 -22.01 -9.19 26.45
N LEU A 37 -22.31 -9.19 25.14
CA LEU A 37 -21.38 -9.69 24.12
C LEU A 37 -20.13 -8.81 24.01
N LEU A 38 -20.29 -7.50 23.98
CA LEU A 38 -19.17 -6.56 23.96
C LEU A 38 -18.27 -6.70 25.19
N SER A 39 -18.85 -6.95 26.38
CA SER A 39 -18.06 -7.12 27.61
C SER A 39 -17.17 -8.36 27.62
N GLN A 40 -17.43 -9.34 26.73
CA GLN A 40 -16.51 -10.49 26.56
C GLN A 40 -15.23 -10.08 25.82
N SER A 41 -15.34 -9.15 24.87
CA SER A 41 -14.19 -8.65 24.09
C SER A 41 -13.49 -7.47 24.79
N PHE A 42 -14.23 -6.70 25.58
CA PHE A 42 -13.76 -5.52 26.28
C PHE A 42 -14.20 -5.58 27.75
N PRO A 43 -13.55 -6.43 28.58
CA PRO A 43 -13.98 -6.72 29.93
C PRO A 43 -13.78 -5.56 30.92
N SER A 44 -12.98 -4.56 30.55
CA SER A 44 -12.74 -3.38 31.39
C SER A 44 -13.00 -2.06 30.66
N ILE A 45 -13.27 -1.00 31.42
CA ILE A 45 -13.40 0.37 30.88
C ILE A 45 -12.12 0.79 30.16
N ALA A 46 -10.95 0.41 30.68
CA ALA A 46 -9.67 0.74 30.07
C ALA A 46 -9.52 0.12 28.68
N GLU A 47 -9.87 -1.15 28.51
CA GLU A 47 -9.83 -1.84 27.22
C GLU A 47 -10.84 -1.26 26.24
N ALA A 48 -12.07 -1.03 26.68
CA ALA A 48 -13.09 -0.39 25.83
C ALA A 48 -12.67 1.02 25.42
N SER A 49 -12.12 1.82 26.31
CA SER A 49 -11.64 3.18 26.01
C SER A 49 -10.47 3.14 25.02
N THR A 50 -9.53 2.22 25.19
CA THR A 50 -8.40 2.04 24.27
C THR A 50 -8.90 1.69 22.85
N GLU A 51 -9.88 0.80 22.74
CA GLU A 51 -10.43 0.45 21.43
C GLU A 51 -11.22 1.62 20.79
N ILE A 52 -11.98 2.38 21.57
CA ILE A 52 -12.66 3.59 21.09
C ILE A 52 -11.64 4.59 20.54
N ILE A 53 -10.55 4.84 21.25
CA ILE A 53 -9.47 5.72 20.78
C ILE A 53 -8.86 5.21 19.48
N ASN A 54 -8.59 3.90 19.41
CA ASN A 54 -8.06 3.25 18.21
C ASN A 54 -9.01 3.41 17.01
N LEU A 55 -10.30 3.12 17.19
CA LEU A 55 -11.30 3.23 16.13
C LEU A 55 -11.51 4.68 15.68
N GLN A 56 -11.54 5.63 16.59
CA GLN A 56 -11.63 7.06 16.26
C GLN A 56 -10.39 7.52 15.47
N ALA A 57 -9.20 7.05 15.82
CA ALA A 57 -8.00 7.34 15.05
C ALA A 57 -8.07 6.74 13.63
N ILE A 58 -8.55 5.50 13.48
CA ILE A 58 -8.72 4.83 12.18
C ILE A 58 -9.69 5.60 11.28
N LEU A 59 -10.77 6.17 11.81
CA LEU A 59 -11.73 6.96 11.04
C LEU A 59 -11.12 8.20 10.37
N ASN A 60 -9.99 8.70 10.87
CA ASN A 60 -9.26 9.83 10.31
C ASN A 60 -8.19 9.42 9.27
N LEU A 61 -7.99 8.12 9.02
CA LEU A 61 -7.09 7.67 7.98
C LEU A 61 -7.69 7.95 6.59
N PRO A 62 -6.84 8.16 5.57
CA PRO A 62 -7.30 8.28 4.19
C PRO A 62 -8.10 7.04 3.78
N LYS A 63 -9.10 7.23 2.91
CA LYS A 63 -9.85 6.10 2.34
C LYS A 63 -8.92 5.13 1.62
N GLY A 64 -9.22 3.86 1.76
CA GLY A 64 -8.57 2.79 1.00
C GLY A 64 -8.81 2.91 -0.51
N THR A 65 -8.04 2.18 -1.29
CA THR A 65 -8.21 2.09 -2.74
C THR A 65 -9.12 0.91 -3.05
N GLU A 66 -10.26 1.19 -3.65
CA GLU A 66 -11.21 0.18 -4.11
C GLU A 66 -11.06 -0.01 -5.62
N HIS A 67 -10.99 -1.27 -6.06
CA HIS A 67 -10.92 -1.65 -7.46
C HIS A 67 -12.19 -2.39 -7.85
N PHE A 68 -12.76 -2.00 -8.98
CA PHE A 68 -13.95 -2.61 -9.54
C PHE A 68 -13.58 -3.24 -10.88
N LEU A 69 -13.85 -4.54 -11.02
CA LEU A 69 -13.71 -5.29 -12.26
C LEU A 69 -15.10 -5.81 -12.65
N ALA A 70 -15.39 -5.79 -13.95
CA ALA A 70 -16.61 -6.41 -14.47
C ALA A 70 -16.37 -7.93 -14.60
N ASP A 71 -16.07 -8.38 -15.80
CA ASP A 71 -15.95 -9.79 -16.12
C ASP A 71 -14.49 -10.23 -16.13
N VAL A 72 -14.22 -11.41 -15.63
CA VAL A 72 -12.87 -12.03 -15.62
C VAL A 72 -12.76 -13.11 -16.69
N HIS A 73 -13.83 -13.88 -16.93
CA HIS A 73 -13.95 -14.93 -17.96
C HIS A 73 -12.78 -15.91 -17.99
N GLY A 74 -12.24 -16.25 -16.81
CA GLY A 74 -11.08 -17.15 -16.72
C GLY A 74 -9.75 -16.58 -17.25
N GLU A 75 -9.71 -15.32 -17.70
CA GLU A 75 -8.52 -14.65 -18.24
C GLU A 75 -7.49 -14.34 -17.15
N HIS A 76 -6.84 -15.39 -16.63
CA HIS A 76 -5.95 -15.35 -15.48
C HIS A 76 -4.81 -14.34 -15.66
N GLU A 77 -4.14 -14.31 -16.82
CA GLU A 77 -2.97 -13.45 -17.03
C GLU A 77 -3.36 -11.97 -17.03
N ALA A 78 -4.46 -11.61 -17.70
CA ALA A 78 -4.98 -10.25 -17.72
C ALA A 78 -5.42 -9.81 -16.30
N PHE A 79 -6.14 -10.67 -15.59
CA PHE A 79 -6.55 -10.43 -14.22
C PHE A 79 -5.36 -10.22 -13.27
N ARG A 80 -4.38 -11.12 -13.34
CA ARG A 80 -3.13 -11.03 -12.57
C ARG A 80 -2.37 -9.74 -12.85
N HIS A 81 -2.28 -9.33 -14.12
CA HIS A 81 -1.65 -8.07 -14.51
C HIS A 81 -2.35 -6.86 -13.88
N VAL A 82 -3.69 -6.81 -13.93
CA VAL A 82 -4.47 -5.73 -13.32
C VAL A 82 -4.24 -5.66 -11.81
N LEU A 83 -4.18 -6.81 -11.14
CA LEU A 83 -3.90 -6.86 -9.70
C LEU A 83 -2.49 -6.37 -9.38
N LYS A 84 -1.48 -6.81 -10.12
CA LYS A 84 -0.07 -6.42 -9.88
C LYS A 84 0.16 -4.93 -10.03
N ASN A 85 -0.40 -4.30 -11.06
CA ASN A 85 -0.23 -2.86 -11.30
C ASN A 85 -1.23 -1.98 -10.54
N ALA A 86 -2.15 -2.61 -9.82
CA ALA A 86 -3.20 -1.93 -9.05
C ALA A 86 -4.01 -0.93 -9.93
N SER A 87 -4.39 -1.35 -11.14
CA SER A 87 -5.08 -0.51 -12.14
C SER A 87 -4.40 0.84 -12.41
N GLY A 88 -3.07 0.85 -12.41
CA GLY A 88 -2.26 2.06 -12.62
C GLY A 88 -2.05 2.92 -11.37
N ASN A 89 -2.54 2.49 -10.20
CA ASN A 89 -2.34 3.24 -8.95
C ASN A 89 -0.86 3.33 -8.57
N ILE A 90 -0.08 2.27 -8.78
CA ILE A 90 1.37 2.27 -8.52
C ILE A 90 2.06 3.30 -9.44
N ARG A 91 1.74 3.31 -10.73
CA ARG A 91 2.31 4.29 -11.66
C ARG A 91 2.03 5.73 -11.24
N ARG A 92 0.81 6.03 -10.79
CA ARG A 92 0.47 7.35 -10.25
C ARG A 92 1.33 7.70 -9.04
N LYS A 93 1.51 6.78 -8.09
CA LYS A 93 2.35 7.00 -6.90
C LYS A 93 3.83 7.18 -7.22
N VAL A 94 4.36 6.46 -8.20
CA VAL A 94 5.72 6.66 -8.71
C VAL A 94 5.86 8.07 -9.31
N ASN A 95 4.90 8.51 -10.11
CA ASN A 95 4.88 9.85 -10.67
C ASN A 95 4.73 10.93 -9.58
N ASP A 96 3.89 10.71 -8.57
CA ASP A 96 3.71 11.67 -7.45
C ASP A 96 5.02 11.88 -6.67
N LEU A 97 5.83 10.82 -6.49
CA LEU A 97 7.11 10.90 -5.78
C LEU A 97 8.26 11.41 -6.65
N PHE A 98 8.33 10.97 -7.89
CA PHE A 98 9.53 11.09 -8.72
C PHE A 98 9.29 11.81 -10.05
N GLY A 99 8.11 12.38 -10.29
CA GLY A 99 7.77 13.04 -11.55
C GLY A 99 8.69 14.21 -11.92
N ASN A 100 9.32 14.84 -10.92
CA ASN A 100 10.26 15.94 -11.12
C ASN A 100 11.74 15.51 -11.07
N THR A 101 12.04 14.26 -10.71
CA THR A 101 13.41 13.79 -10.48
C THR A 101 13.82 12.67 -11.41
N LEU A 102 12.90 11.80 -11.80
CA LEU A 102 13.13 10.70 -12.72
C LEU A 102 12.49 10.96 -14.08
N ARG A 103 13.21 10.61 -15.15
CA ARG A 103 12.66 10.61 -16.51
C ARG A 103 11.51 9.61 -16.61
N GLU A 104 10.61 9.83 -17.54
CA GLU A 104 9.46 8.93 -17.74
C GLU A 104 9.86 7.48 -18.05
N SER A 105 11.00 7.29 -18.74
CA SER A 105 11.57 5.96 -18.98
C SER A 105 11.98 5.27 -17.67
N GLU A 106 12.66 5.98 -16.77
CA GLU A 106 13.11 5.45 -15.48
C GLU A 106 11.92 5.14 -14.57
N GLN A 107 10.89 5.97 -14.57
CA GLN A 107 9.64 5.69 -13.85
C GLN A 107 8.94 4.44 -14.38
N ARG A 108 8.94 4.23 -15.71
CA ARG A 108 8.40 3.00 -16.32
C ARG A 108 9.20 1.76 -15.93
N GLU A 109 10.52 1.86 -15.94
CA GLU A 109 11.43 0.78 -15.49
C GLU A 109 11.16 0.39 -14.03
N LEU A 110 11.03 1.39 -13.16
CA LEU A 110 10.70 1.18 -11.75
C LEU A 110 9.31 0.55 -11.55
N CYS A 111 8.32 0.97 -12.34
CA CYS A 111 7.00 0.33 -12.34
C CYS A 111 7.08 -1.12 -12.81
N THR A 112 7.86 -1.40 -13.87
CA THR A 112 8.06 -2.76 -14.38
C THR A 112 8.69 -3.65 -13.32
N LEU A 113 9.70 -3.14 -12.61
CA LEU A 113 10.30 -3.86 -11.49
C LEU A 113 9.27 -4.19 -10.40
N ILE A 114 8.43 -3.22 -10.02
CA ILE A 114 7.40 -3.46 -9.01
C ILE A 114 6.38 -4.49 -9.49
N TYR A 115 6.00 -4.49 -10.77
CA TYR A 115 5.00 -5.42 -11.30
C TYR A 115 5.55 -6.83 -11.50
N TYR A 116 6.80 -6.94 -11.97
CA TYR A 116 7.46 -8.18 -12.37
C TYR A 116 8.89 -8.22 -11.83
N PRO A 117 9.07 -8.32 -10.50
CA PRO A 117 10.39 -8.17 -9.89
C PRO A 117 11.36 -9.29 -10.31
N ASP A 118 10.91 -10.53 -10.38
CA ASP A 118 11.76 -11.67 -10.73
C ASP A 118 12.32 -11.52 -12.13
N GLU A 119 11.44 -11.30 -13.12
CA GLU A 119 11.80 -11.17 -14.52
C GLU A 119 12.68 -9.93 -14.78
N LYS A 120 12.38 -8.82 -14.10
CA LYS A 120 13.13 -7.58 -14.26
C LYS A 120 14.52 -7.67 -13.64
N LEU A 121 14.68 -8.31 -12.49
CA LEU A 121 15.98 -8.51 -11.87
C LEU A 121 16.93 -9.32 -12.76
N GLU A 122 16.45 -10.39 -13.40
CA GLU A 122 17.28 -11.17 -14.33
C GLU A 122 17.79 -10.32 -15.51
N LEU A 123 16.94 -9.45 -16.07
CA LEU A 123 17.35 -8.55 -17.15
C LEU A 123 18.37 -7.51 -16.66
N VAL A 124 18.18 -6.94 -15.48
CA VAL A 124 19.09 -5.95 -14.92
C VAL A 124 20.47 -6.58 -14.62
N LYS A 125 20.50 -7.75 -13.98
CA LYS A 125 21.78 -8.45 -13.70
C LYS A 125 22.59 -8.77 -14.96
N ALA A 126 21.90 -8.96 -16.09
CA ALA A 126 22.55 -9.24 -17.37
C ALA A 126 23.12 -7.98 -18.05
N SER A 127 22.63 -6.79 -17.74
CA SER A 127 22.94 -5.55 -18.46
C SER A 127 23.58 -4.45 -17.61
N GLU A 128 23.41 -4.49 -16.29
CA GLU A 128 23.90 -3.42 -15.40
C GLU A 128 25.37 -3.61 -15.06
N PRO A 129 26.25 -2.65 -15.39
CA PRO A 129 27.68 -2.77 -15.15
C PRO A 129 28.05 -2.62 -13.65
N ASP A 130 27.30 -1.85 -12.88
CA ASP A 130 27.46 -1.70 -11.43
C ASP A 130 26.16 -2.06 -10.70
N ILE A 131 25.98 -3.35 -10.51
CA ILE A 131 24.78 -3.89 -9.88
C ILE A 131 24.62 -3.43 -8.43
N ASN A 132 25.72 -3.19 -7.70
CA ASN A 132 25.64 -2.78 -6.30
C ASN A 132 25.12 -1.35 -6.16
N ASP A 133 25.60 -0.43 -7.00
CA ASP A 133 25.08 0.95 -7.04
C ASP A 133 23.60 0.96 -7.44
N TRP A 134 23.24 0.16 -8.47
CA TRP A 134 21.85 0.00 -8.88
C TRP A 134 20.95 -0.53 -7.75
N TYR A 135 21.40 -1.54 -6.98
CA TYR A 135 20.66 -2.04 -5.83
C TYR A 135 20.44 -0.94 -4.79
N HIS A 136 21.50 -0.22 -4.47
CA HIS A 136 21.44 0.85 -3.46
C HIS A 136 20.40 1.91 -3.82
N ILE A 137 20.44 2.45 -5.04
CA ILE A 137 19.50 3.45 -5.53
C ILE A 137 18.09 2.90 -5.60
N THR A 138 17.93 1.69 -6.15
CA THR A 138 16.62 1.06 -6.35
C THR A 138 15.93 0.77 -5.03
N ILE A 139 16.64 0.27 -4.02
CA ILE A 139 16.07 0.02 -2.69
C ILE A 139 15.57 1.32 -2.06
N HIS A 140 16.29 2.43 -2.18
CA HIS A 140 15.83 3.73 -1.71
C HIS A 140 14.52 4.17 -2.37
N TYR A 141 14.38 3.97 -3.69
CA TYR A 141 13.14 4.28 -4.40
C TYR A 141 11.99 3.39 -3.93
N LEU A 142 12.22 2.09 -3.83
CA LEU A 142 11.20 1.14 -3.38
C LEU A 142 10.76 1.40 -1.94
N VAL A 143 11.67 1.73 -1.04
CA VAL A 143 11.33 2.13 0.34
C VAL A 143 10.46 3.39 0.35
N SER A 144 10.77 4.40 -0.48
CA SER A 144 9.98 5.62 -0.59
C SER A 144 8.57 5.36 -1.11
N ILE A 145 8.43 4.51 -2.13
CA ILE A 145 7.12 4.09 -2.65
C ILE A 145 6.36 3.29 -1.59
N CYS A 146 7.03 2.36 -0.90
CA CYS A 146 6.41 1.56 0.15
C CYS A 146 5.91 2.43 1.31
N ARG A 147 6.63 3.48 1.71
CA ARG A 147 6.17 4.49 2.67
C ARG A 147 4.89 5.18 2.18
N LEU A 148 4.86 5.61 0.92
CA LEU A 148 3.68 6.28 0.35
C LEU A 148 2.46 5.36 0.32
N VAL A 149 2.60 4.10 -0.14
CA VAL A 149 1.46 3.17 -0.18
C VAL A 149 1.00 2.76 1.21
N SER A 150 1.91 2.70 2.18
CA SER A 150 1.61 2.33 3.57
C SER A 150 1.01 3.46 4.41
N SER A 151 1.14 4.72 3.99
CA SER A 151 0.74 5.90 4.77
C SER A 151 -0.75 5.96 5.11
N LYS A 152 -1.59 5.29 4.34
CA LYS A 152 -3.05 5.20 4.55
C LYS A 152 -3.47 4.14 5.58
N TYR A 153 -2.52 3.40 6.15
CA TYR A 153 -2.81 2.30 7.06
C TYR A 153 -2.28 2.54 8.47
N THR A 154 -2.86 1.82 9.43
CA THR A 154 -2.25 1.71 10.77
C THR A 154 -0.95 0.92 10.71
N ARG A 155 -0.01 1.22 11.60
CA ARG A 155 1.24 0.45 11.74
C ARG A 155 0.99 -1.04 11.93
N SER A 156 -0.06 -1.39 12.66
CA SER A 156 -0.45 -2.79 12.89
C SER A 156 -0.83 -3.50 11.58
N LYS A 157 -1.60 -2.84 10.69
CA LYS A 157 -1.97 -3.41 9.39
C LYS A 157 -0.75 -3.57 8.49
N VAL A 158 0.13 -2.57 8.44
CA VAL A 158 1.38 -2.65 7.67
C VAL A 158 2.23 -3.81 8.16
N ARG A 159 2.49 -3.90 9.48
CA ARG A 159 3.29 -4.97 10.07
C ARG A 159 2.78 -6.38 9.73
N LYS A 160 1.46 -6.58 9.73
CA LYS A 160 0.84 -7.86 9.35
C LYS A 160 0.98 -8.21 7.87
N SER A 161 1.30 -7.23 7.03
CA SER A 161 1.49 -7.42 5.59
C SER A 161 2.94 -7.68 5.21
N LEU A 162 3.88 -7.52 6.14
CA LEU A 162 5.31 -7.70 5.88
C LEU A 162 5.68 -9.19 5.80
N PRO A 163 6.62 -9.56 4.91
CA PRO A 163 7.14 -10.92 4.83
C PRO A 163 7.97 -11.26 6.08
N ALA A 164 7.92 -12.50 6.54
CA ALA A 164 8.58 -12.93 7.78
C ALA A 164 10.09 -12.63 7.77
N ASP A 165 10.76 -12.95 6.67
CA ASP A 165 12.23 -12.86 6.56
C ASP A 165 12.78 -11.43 6.66
N PHE A 166 12.01 -10.45 6.16
CA PHE A 166 12.42 -9.04 6.12
C PHE A 166 11.52 -8.12 6.96
N SER A 167 10.64 -8.67 7.76
CA SER A 167 9.64 -7.90 8.49
C SER A 167 10.27 -6.78 9.34
N TYR A 168 11.29 -7.10 10.14
CA TYR A 168 11.99 -6.14 10.97
C TYR A 168 12.70 -5.07 10.11
N ILE A 169 13.46 -5.50 9.10
CA ILE A 169 14.25 -4.61 8.24
C ILE A 169 13.35 -3.62 7.49
N ILE A 170 12.27 -4.13 6.86
CA ILE A 170 11.33 -3.26 6.15
C ILE A 170 10.65 -2.30 7.14
N GLN A 171 10.29 -2.74 8.34
CA GLN A 171 9.67 -1.90 9.35
C GLN A 171 10.61 -0.76 9.76
N GLU A 172 11.90 -1.03 9.99
CA GLU A 172 12.90 0.00 10.30
C GLU A 172 13.01 1.01 9.15
N LEU A 173 13.22 0.53 7.92
CA LEU A 173 13.33 1.40 6.75
C LEU A 173 12.07 2.25 6.48
N LEU A 174 10.88 1.76 6.82
CA LEU A 174 9.64 2.52 6.66
C LEU A 174 9.46 3.61 7.72
N HIS A 175 9.99 3.43 8.92
CA HIS A 175 9.74 4.34 10.04
C HIS A 175 10.83 5.38 10.24
N GLU A 176 12.04 5.13 9.74
CA GLU A 176 13.13 6.09 9.85
C GLU A 176 12.93 7.29 8.94
N ARG A 177 13.22 8.47 9.47
CA ARG A 177 13.17 9.73 8.72
C ARG A 177 14.49 9.94 7.99
N THR A 178 14.41 10.12 6.69
CA THR A 178 15.59 10.35 5.82
C THR A 178 16.14 11.77 5.89
N ASP A 179 15.43 12.68 6.55
CA ASP A 179 15.84 14.07 6.79
C ASP A 179 16.74 14.25 8.03
N ASP A 180 16.89 13.20 8.85
CA ASP A 180 17.83 13.20 9.98
C ASP A 180 19.19 12.64 9.55
N VAL A 181 20.22 13.48 9.61
CA VAL A 181 21.61 13.12 9.21
C VAL A 181 22.10 11.86 9.96
N ASN A 182 21.79 11.73 11.24
CA ASN A 182 22.21 10.57 12.04
C ASN A 182 21.51 9.28 11.57
N LYS A 183 20.29 9.39 11.07
CA LYS A 183 19.50 8.25 10.58
C LYS A 183 19.84 7.87 9.15
N THR A 184 20.35 8.79 8.35
CA THR A 184 20.80 8.51 6.98
C THR A 184 21.92 7.45 6.98
N ALA A 185 22.91 7.59 7.85
CA ALA A 185 24.01 6.62 7.98
C ALA A 185 23.48 5.24 8.42
N TYR A 186 22.50 5.21 9.32
CA TYR A 186 21.86 3.97 9.78
C TYR A 186 21.08 3.27 8.64
N VAL A 187 20.28 4.02 7.90
CA VAL A 187 19.51 3.50 6.75
C VAL A 187 20.43 2.96 5.67
N ASN A 188 21.49 3.72 5.31
CA ASN A 188 22.47 3.27 4.33
C ASN A 188 23.20 2.01 4.82
N GLY A 189 23.58 1.94 6.10
CA GLY A 189 24.20 0.75 6.68
C GLY A 189 23.32 -0.50 6.62
N ILE A 190 22.00 -0.36 6.74
CA ILE A 190 21.04 -1.46 6.52
C ILE A 190 21.10 -1.90 5.05
N ILE A 191 21.01 -0.96 4.11
CA ILE A 191 21.01 -1.26 2.67
C ILE A 191 22.33 -1.90 2.25
N ASP A 192 23.46 -1.35 2.67
CA ASP A 192 24.78 -1.91 2.41
C ASP A 192 24.91 -3.35 2.95
N SER A 193 24.30 -3.62 4.11
CA SER A 193 24.29 -4.96 4.69
C SER A 193 23.43 -5.94 3.89
N ILE A 194 22.28 -5.50 3.36
CA ILE A 194 21.44 -6.31 2.47
C ILE A 194 22.23 -6.69 1.21
N ILE A 195 22.95 -5.74 0.61
CA ILE A 195 23.75 -5.95 -0.61
C ILE A 195 24.93 -6.87 -0.31
N SER A 196 25.71 -6.56 0.71
CA SER A 196 26.95 -7.31 1.03
C SER A 196 26.69 -8.75 1.48
N THR A 197 25.50 -9.04 2.03
CA THR A 197 25.06 -10.40 2.38
C THR A 197 24.49 -11.18 1.19
N GLY A 198 24.40 -10.58 -0.01
CA GLY A 198 23.85 -11.20 -1.21
C GLY A 198 22.32 -11.37 -1.18
N ARG A 199 21.62 -10.58 -0.34
CA ARG A 199 20.17 -10.69 -0.16
C ARG A 199 19.37 -9.58 -0.88
N ALA A 200 20.04 -8.83 -1.79
CA ALA A 200 19.40 -7.69 -2.47
C ALA A 200 18.23 -8.11 -3.36
N ASP A 201 18.36 -9.19 -4.14
CA ASP A 201 17.28 -9.70 -4.99
C ASP A 201 16.06 -10.10 -4.15
N ASP A 202 16.28 -10.93 -3.13
CA ASP A 202 15.20 -11.39 -2.23
C ASP A 202 14.49 -10.20 -1.56
N PHE A 203 15.27 -9.19 -1.14
CA PHE A 203 14.72 -8.00 -0.50
C PHE A 203 13.89 -7.16 -1.47
N ILE A 204 14.36 -6.96 -2.71
CA ILE A 204 13.64 -6.23 -3.75
C ILE A 204 12.34 -6.94 -4.08
N ILE A 205 12.35 -8.26 -4.29
CA ILE A 205 11.14 -9.05 -4.53
C ILE A 205 10.17 -8.91 -3.36
N ALA A 206 10.67 -9.01 -2.13
CA ALA A 206 9.85 -8.91 -0.93
C ALA A 206 9.17 -7.53 -0.81
N ILE A 207 9.90 -6.44 -0.99
CA ILE A 207 9.34 -5.08 -0.88
C ILE A 207 8.38 -4.75 -2.05
N CYS A 208 8.66 -5.22 -3.27
CA CYS A 208 7.74 -5.11 -4.40
C CYS A 208 6.40 -5.80 -4.11
N ASN A 209 6.43 -7.01 -3.55
CA ASN A 209 5.23 -7.73 -3.14
C ASN A 209 4.45 -6.99 -2.05
N VAL A 210 5.14 -6.35 -1.09
CA VAL A 210 4.48 -5.49 -0.08
C VAL A 210 3.80 -4.29 -0.75
N ILE A 211 4.47 -3.61 -1.67
CA ILE A 211 3.91 -2.47 -2.42
C ILE A 211 2.65 -2.89 -3.19
N GLN A 212 2.70 -4.00 -3.92
CA GLN A 212 1.53 -4.54 -4.64
C GLN A 212 0.38 -4.82 -3.67
N ARG A 213 0.63 -5.56 -2.59
CA ARG A 213 -0.37 -5.92 -1.57
C ARG A 213 -1.03 -4.72 -0.92
N LEU A 214 -0.25 -3.66 -0.61
CA LEU A 214 -0.74 -2.45 0.04
C LEU A 214 -1.35 -1.43 -0.93
N SER A 215 -1.28 -1.68 -2.24
CA SER A 215 -1.83 -0.77 -3.24
C SER A 215 -3.33 -0.93 -3.46
N ILE A 216 -3.89 -2.12 -3.17
CA ILE A 216 -5.31 -2.44 -3.29
C ILE A 216 -5.84 -2.81 -1.90
N ASP A 217 -6.89 -2.13 -1.46
CA ASP A 217 -7.56 -2.42 -0.19
C ASP A 217 -8.72 -3.40 -0.36
N GLN A 218 -9.53 -3.16 -1.37
CA GLN A 218 -10.71 -3.96 -1.69
C GLN A 218 -10.79 -4.16 -3.20
N LEU A 219 -11.16 -5.36 -3.59
CA LEU A 219 -11.44 -5.75 -4.96
C LEU A 219 -12.90 -6.19 -5.05
N HIS A 220 -13.65 -5.56 -5.94
CA HIS A 220 -15.04 -5.89 -6.24
C HIS A 220 -15.11 -6.46 -7.64
N ILE A 221 -15.54 -7.70 -7.77
CA ILE A 221 -15.83 -8.35 -9.06
C ILE A 221 -17.35 -8.27 -9.24
N LEU A 222 -17.79 -7.58 -10.27
CA LEU A 222 -19.19 -7.26 -10.52
C LEU A 222 -19.83 -8.16 -11.60
N GLY A 223 -19.03 -8.95 -12.30
CA GLY A 223 -19.45 -9.82 -13.38
C GLY A 223 -18.93 -11.24 -13.23
N ASP A 224 -18.86 -11.96 -14.35
CA ASP A 224 -18.55 -13.37 -14.39
C ASP A 224 -17.07 -13.65 -14.13
N ILE A 225 -16.80 -14.62 -13.24
CA ILE A 225 -15.45 -15.12 -12.96
C ILE A 225 -15.09 -16.21 -13.96
N TYR A 226 -16.07 -17.05 -14.30
CA TYR A 226 -15.99 -18.12 -15.30
C TYR A 226 -17.07 -17.93 -16.34
N ASP A 227 -16.89 -18.54 -17.53
CA ASP A 227 -17.93 -18.63 -18.55
C ASP A 227 -19.04 -19.62 -18.15
#